data_79f2eb4859261bc53a59c34b006dcbd6
#
_entry.id   79f2eb4859261bc53a59c34b006dcbd6
#
_cell.length_a   1.000
_cell.length_b   1.000
_cell.length_c   1.000
_cell.angle_alpha   90.00
_cell.angle_beta   90.00
_cell.angle_gamma   90.00
#
_symmetry.space_group_name_H-M   'P 1'
#
loop_
_entity.id
_entity.type
_entity.pdbx_description
1 polymer ?
#
loop_
_entity_poly.entity_id
_entity_poly.type
_entity_poly.pdbx_seq_one_letter_code
_entity_poly.pdbx_strand_id
1 'polypeptide(L)'
;MIRAELQRLVGTSAYEIWLAPLELESFDGDVLYLRAPPATEKWLVGRFGPVLDRCVRQTLGTHTRVTFAGASSSPHASPAGRSGPDRDPTELNPRYRFEQFVIGEGNRLAHAAALAVAELPGQAYNPLFLYAPPGLGKTHLLHAIGNYVLDYGGGATVRYTTAESFTNHFITALSTKALDAFKHAYRDADVLLIDDVQFLASKARTEEEFFHTFNALYETGRQLVLTCDRLPRALVSIEQRLRERFEAGLVADIKPPDHATRVTILRKRAAVDHISVADPAVLDLIADRVPDNIRALEGALIRVVAFHSLTQRPIDRALTMEVLDAMYPARRRSGPPSIAQVQSIVAAHFSLSVEQLTSASRASAVAWPRHVAIHLARDLTGASLPVIGQAFGGRNHATVLHACKRVSERLKTDQQVVDEIATLSALVSARQADRDC
;
A
#
# COMPACT_ATOMS: atom_id res chain seq x y z
N MET A 1 33.99 11.38 25.17
CA MET A 1 32.89 12.07 25.85
C MET A 1 31.64 12.15 24.97
N ILE A 2 31.68 12.82 23.82
CA ILE A 2 30.54 12.95 22.89
C ILE A 2 29.95 11.59 22.46
N ARG A 3 30.77 10.63 22.07
CA ARG A 3 30.31 9.28 21.67
C ARG A 3 29.53 8.56 22.77
N ALA A 4 30.00 8.64 24.03
CA ALA A 4 29.31 8.01 25.15
C ALA A 4 27.96 8.69 25.45
N GLU A 5 27.87 10.01 25.31
CA GLU A 5 26.63 10.74 25.51
C GLU A 5 25.63 10.51 24.37
N LEU A 6 26.09 10.43 23.12
CA LEU A 6 25.25 10.05 21.99
C LEU A 6 24.70 8.63 22.14
N GLN A 7 25.54 7.69 22.57
CA GLN A 7 25.14 6.32 22.82
C GLN A 7 24.08 6.23 23.92
N ARG A 8 24.17 7.07 24.95
CA ARG A 8 23.16 7.18 26.01
C ARG A 8 21.85 7.78 25.53
N LEU A 9 21.89 8.79 24.63
CA LEU A 9 20.70 9.51 24.14
C LEU A 9 19.91 8.74 23.09
N VAL A 10 20.60 8.03 22.20
CA VAL A 10 19.96 7.33 21.07
C VAL A 10 19.89 5.79 21.26
N GLY A 11 20.53 5.26 22.31
CA GLY A 11 20.67 3.82 22.56
C GLY A 11 21.83 3.19 21.78
N THR A 12 22.40 2.12 22.34
CA THR A 12 23.61 1.48 21.80
C THR A 12 23.44 1.00 20.35
N SER A 13 22.32 0.34 20.04
CA SER A 13 22.09 -0.20 18.70
C SER A 13 21.91 0.88 17.63
N ALA A 14 21.15 1.95 17.94
CA ALA A 14 20.97 3.06 16.99
C ALA A 14 22.29 3.83 16.81
N TYR A 15 23.09 3.94 17.85
CA TYR A 15 24.42 4.54 17.79
C TYR A 15 25.37 3.73 16.88
N GLU A 16 25.49 2.42 17.10
CA GLU A 16 26.39 1.55 16.32
C GLU A 16 26.01 1.48 14.85
N ILE A 17 24.73 1.46 14.55
CA ILE A 17 24.26 1.36 13.16
C ILE A 17 24.38 2.70 12.40
N TRP A 18 24.06 3.81 13.05
CA TRP A 18 23.87 5.07 12.36
C TRP A 18 24.88 6.16 12.66
N LEU A 19 25.40 6.21 13.90
CA LEU A 19 26.30 7.26 14.37
C LEU A 19 27.75 6.82 14.51
N ALA A 20 28.01 5.53 14.74
CA ALA A 20 29.37 4.99 14.81
C ALA A 20 30.14 5.13 13.48
N PRO A 21 29.50 5.00 12.30
CA PRO A 21 30.17 5.22 11.01
C PRO A 21 30.49 6.69 10.69
N LEU A 22 30.08 7.66 11.54
CA LEU A 22 30.42 9.05 11.35
C LEU A 22 31.88 9.29 11.72
N GLU A 23 32.62 9.87 10.79
CA GLU A 23 34.01 10.27 10.99
C GLU A 23 34.11 11.76 11.33
N LEU A 24 34.95 12.09 12.31
CA LEU A 24 35.29 13.48 12.57
C LEU A 24 36.29 13.94 11.50
N GLU A 25 35.92 14.91 10.70
CA GLU A 25 36.80 15.47 9.66
C GLU A 25 37.65 16.61 10.21
N SER A 26 37.02 17.58 10.87
CA SER A 26 37.72 18.71 11.52
C SER A 26 36.87 19.35 12.60
N PHE A 27 37.52 20.15 13.45
CA PHE A 27 36.91 21.00 14.46
C PHE A 27 37.66 22.31 14.53
N ASP A 28 36.97 23.41 14.28
CA ASP A 28 37.57 24.79 14.27
C ASP A 28 37.20 25.65 15.49
N GLY A 29 36.68 24.99 16.55
CA GLY A 29 36.27 25.63 17.80
C GLY A 29 34.79 25.96 17.90
N ASP A 30 34.16 26.37 16.81
CA ASP A 30 32.73 26.70 16.73
C ASP A 30 31.94 25.71 15.90
N VAL A 31 32.57 25.01 14.93
CA VAL A 31 31.91 24.07 14.02
C VAL A 31 32.62 22.73 14.03
N LEU A 32 31.84 21.68 14.28
CA LEU A 32 32.27 20.29 14.19
C LEU A 32 31.88 19.74 12.83
N TYR A 33 32.90 19.45 12.01
CA TYR A 33 32.67 18.86 10.69
C TYR A 33 32.69 17.34 10.77
N LEU A 34 31.55 16.74 10.41
CA LEU A 34 31.42 15.29 10.38
C LEU A 34 31.30 14.80 8.94
N ARG A 35 31.96 13.70 8.63
CA ARG A 35 31.78 12.98 7.37
C ARG A 35 30.87 11.79 7.57
N ALA A 36 29.80 11.75 6.78
CA ALA A 36 28.89 10.63 6.70
C ALA A 36 29.05 9.88 5.38
N PRO A 37 28.70 8.57 5.31
CA PRO A 37 28.62 7.88 4.03
C PRO A 37 27.63 8.61 3.09
N PRO A 38 27.98 8.88 1.82
CA PRO A 38 27.16 9.70 0.92
C PRO A 38 25.70 9.25 0.76
N ALA A 39 25.46 7.95 0.85
CA ALA A 39 24.14 7.36 0.74
C ALA A 39 23.22 7.65 1.94
N THR A 40 23.77 8.02 3.10
CA THR A 40 23.01 8.19 4.35
C THR A 40 23.08 9.60 4.94
N GLU A 41 23.91 10.46 4.37
CA GLU A 41 24.17 11.81 4.89
C GLU A 41 22.89 12.65 5.08
N LYS A 42 22.08 12.82 4.03
CA LYS A 42 20.84 13.61 4.10
C LYS A 42 19.85 13.06 5.13
N TRP A 43 19.77 11.74 5.26
CA TRP A 43 18.91 11.09 6.24
C TRP A 43 19.44 11.28 7.67
N LEU A 44 20.74 11.13 7.87
CA LEU A 44 21.40 11.35 9.17
C LEU A 44 21.22 12.78 9.65
N VAL A 45 21.41 13.75 8.75
CA VAL A 45 21.18 15.19 9.05
C VAL A 45 19.74 15.42 9.49
N GLY A 46 18.76 14.92 8.74
CA GLY A 46 17.34 15.12 9.06
C GLY A 46 16.88 14.39 10.33
N ARG A 47 17.40 13.19 10.60
CA ARG A 47 16.93 12.34 11.71
C ARG A 47 17.68 12.58 13.00
N PHE A 48 19.00 12.72 12.94
CA PHE A 48 19.87 12.82 14.12
C PHE A 48 20.55 14.20 14.26
N GLY A 49 20.42 15.08 13.27
CA GLY A 49 20.98 16.44 13.33
C GLY A 49 20.62 17.17 14.63
N PRO A 50 19.34 17.26 15.04
CA PRO A 50 18.95 17.90 16.30
C PRO A 50 19.54 17.25 17.54
N VAL A 51 19.73 15.93 17.55
CA VAL A 51 20.31 15.19 18.66
C VAL A 51 21.83 15.38 18.73
N LEU A 52 22.49 15.37 17.56
CA LEU A 52 23.92 15.65 17.41
C LEU A 52 24.23 17.08 17.88
N ASP A 53 23.47 18.08 17.40
CA ASP A 53 23.62 19.46 17.82
C ASP A 53 23.44 19.65 19.33
N ARG A 54 22.42 19.02 19.91
CA ARG A 54 22.18 19.07 21.36
C ARG A 54 23.33 18.46 22.15
N CYS A 55 23.78 17.27 21.74
CA CYS A 55 24.86 16.56 22.41
C CYS A 55 26.19 17.36 22.32
N VAL A 56 26.49 17.89 21.16
CA VAL A 56 27.71 18.67 20.92
C VAL A 56 27.69 19.95 21.73
N ARG A 57 26.58 20.71 21.76
CA ARG A 57 26.42 21.92 22.58
C ARG A 57 26.53 21.64 24.07
N GLN A 58 26.03 20.51 24.54
CA GLN A 58 26.14 20.12 25.96
C GLN A 58 27.57 19.72 26.35
N THR A 59 28.36 19.21 25.39
CA THR A 59 29.66 18.63 25.68
C THR A 59 30.83 19.58 25.38
N LEU A 60 30.72 20.40 24.33
CA LEU A 60 31.78 21.32 23.85
C LEU A 60 31.47 22.81 24.05
N GLY A 61 30.22 23.15 24.40
CA GLY A 61 29.81 24.54 24.64
C GLY A 61 28.63 24.98 23.78
N THR A 62 27.88 25.97 24.26
CA THR A 62 26.59 26.42 23.68
C THR A 62 26.68 26.99 22.27
N HIS A 63 27.87 27.35 21.80
CA HIS A 63 28.09 27.96 20.48
C HIS A 63 28.48 26.96 19.40
N THR A 64 28.84 25.71 19.76
CA THR A 64 29.31 24.73 18.81
C THR A 64 28.15 24.16 17.96
N ARG A 65 28.34 24.14 16.63
CA ARG A 65 27.41 23.58 15.65
C ARG A 65 27.99 22.36 14.97
N VAL A 66 27.12 21.46 14.51
CA VAL A 66 27.52 20.31 13.70
C VAL A 66 27.23 20.61 12.23
N THR A 67 28.22 20.36 11.37
CA THR A 67 28.10 20.46 9.91
C THR A 67 28.64 19.19 9.27
N PHE A 68 28.00 18.74 8.19
CA PHE A 68 28.46 17.57 7.45
C PHE A 68 29.32 18.03 6.27
N ALA A 69 30.51 17.44 6.14
CA ALA A 69 31.45 17.74 5.06
C ALA A 69 31.00 17.06 3.76
N GLY A 70 30.63 17.86 2.79
CA GLY A 70 30.04 17.40 1.51
C GLY A 70 28.98 18.36 0.97
N ALA A 71 28.37 19.16 1.83
CA ALA A 71 27.49 20.23 1.39
C ALA A 71 28.31 21.40 0.85
N SER A 72 28.41 21.54 -0.47
CA SER A 72 28.98 22.70 -1.15
C SER A 72 28.35 23.98 -0.60
N SER A 73 29.19 24.75 0.10
CA SER A 73 28.87 26.05 0.64
C SER A 73 28.59 27.05 -0.47
N SER A 74 27.35 27.47 -0.59
CA SER A 74 27.00 28.79 -1.15
C SER A 74 26.42 29.64 -0.03
N PRO A 75 26.97 30.85 0.25
CA PRO A 75 26.48 31.67 1.32
C PRO A 75 25.34 32.53 0.80
N HIS A 76 24.12 32.31 1.25
CA HIS A 76 23.13 33.38 1.35
C HIS A 76 21.97 33.05 2.30
N ALA A 77 21.90 33.96 3.29
CA ALA A 77 20.70 34.45 3.99
C ALA A 77 19.66 33.46 4.53
N SER A 78 19.65 33.32 5.85
CA SER A 78 18.44 33.01 6.61
C SER A 78 17.33 34.01 6.35
N PRO A 79 16.09 33.53 6.25
CA PRO A 79 15.10 34.05 7.20
C PRO A 79 14.44 32.91 8.00
N ALA A 80 14.07 33.31 9.20
CA ALA A 80 13.46 32.49 10.23
C ALA A 80 12.10 31.87 9.83
N GLY A 81 11.87 30.69 10.35
CA GLY A 81 10.53 30.19 10.66
C GLY A 81 9.77 29.55 9.49
N ARG A 82 9.95 28.23 9.27
CA ARG A 82 8.85 27.37 8.82
C ARG A 82 9.07 25.97 9.38
N SER A 83 8.15 25.55 10.18
CA SER A 83 8.00 24.21 10.72
C SER A 83 7.35 23.30 9.67
N GLY A 84 7.93 22.12 9.46
CA GLY A 84 7.34 21.04 8.67
C GLY A 84 8.23 20.57 7.52
N PRO A 85 8.32 19.28 7.24
CA PRO A 85 9.03 18.79 6.08
C PRO A 85 8.13 18.99 4.84
N ASP A 86 8.12 20.21 4.27
CA ASP A 86 7.65 20.42 2.90
C ASP A 86 8.69 19.80 1.95
N ARG A 87 8.55 18.50 1.69
CA ARG A 87 9.09 17.92 0.48
C ARG A 87 8.33 18.56 -0.67
N ASP A 88 9.04 19.10 -1.64
CA ASP A 88 8.44 19.50 -2.92
C ASP A 88 7.59 18.29 -3.38
N PRO A 89 6.26 18.43 -3.54
CA PRO A 89 5.37 17.33 -3.91
C PRO A 89 5.70 16.73 -5.27
N THR A 90 6.74 17.19 -5.92
CA THR A 90 7.25 16.75 -7.22
C THR A 90 8.50 15.86 -7.12
N GLU A 91 9.09 15.67 -5.94
CA GLU A 91 10.29 14.83 -5.80
C GLU A 91 9.93 13.33 -5.79
N LEU A 92 10.49 12.60 -6.75
CA LEU A 92 10.46 11.14 -6.76
C LEU A 92 11.26 10.58 -5.57
N ASN A 93 10.74 9.54 -4.93
CA ASN A 93 11.48 8.84 -3.88
C ASN A 93 12.57 7.95 -4.53
N PRO A 94 13.88 8.21 -4.32
CA PRO A 94 14.95 7.46 -4.96
C PRO A 94 15.05 6.00 -4.50
N ARG A 95 14.37 5.63 -3.40
CA ARG A 95 14.30 4.24 -2.91
C ARG A 95 13.29 3.39 -3.67
N TYR A 96 12.34 3.98 -4.39
CA TYR A 96 11.32 3.27 -5.13
C TYR A 96 11.81 3.02 -6.56
N ARG A 97 12.50 1.90 -6.73
CA ARG A 97 13.08 1.42 -8.00
C ARG A 97 12.53 0.05 -8.36
N PHE A 98 12.60 -0.34 -9.62
CA PHE A 98 12.16 -1.67 -10.07
C PHE A 98 12.95 -2.80 -9.38
N GLU A 99 14.24 -2.61 -9.14
CA GLU A 99 15.09 -3.59 -8.45
C GLU A 99 14.65 -3.82 -7.01
N GLN A 100 14.01 -2.83 -6.38
CA GLN A 100 13.48 -2.95 -5.01
C GLN A 100 12.06 -3.53 -4.97
N PHE A 101 11.35 -3.52 -6.08
CA PHE A 101 10.03 -4.13 -6.15
C PHE A 101 10.13 -5.66 -6.20
N VAL A 102 9.31 -6.36 -5.41
CA VAL A 102 9.28 -7.82 -5.41
C VAL A 102 8.16 -8.30 -6.31
N ILE A 103 8.54 -9.05 -7.34
CA ILE A 103 7.59 -9.59 -8.31
C ILE A 103 6.99 -10.89 -7.78
N GLY A 104 5.67 -10.98 -7.79
CA GLY A 104 4.88 -12.16 -7.49
C GLY A 104 3.82 -12.41 -8.57
N GLU A 105 3.03 -13.45 -8.40
CA GLU A 105 1.98 -13.77 -9.38
C GLU A 105 0.93 -12.65 -9.47
N GLY A 106 0.58 -12.04 -8.33
CA GLY A 106 -0.44 -11.01 -8.23
C GLY A 106 -0.07 -9.63 -8.79
N ASN A 107 1.20 -9.37 -9.10
CA ASN A 107 1.67 -8.05 -9.58
C ASN A 107 2.53 -8.11 -10.85
N ARG A 108 2.71 -9.31 -11.43
CA ARG A 108 3.59 -9.51 -12.60
C ARG A 108 3.17 -8.69 -13.80
N LEU A 109 1.86 -8.63 -14.09
CA LEU A 109 1.35 -7.84 -15.20
C LEU A 109 1.59 -6.34 -14.99
N ALA A 110 1.27 -5.83 -13.81
CA ALA A 110 1.46 -4.42 -13.48
C ALA A 110 2.95 -4.02 -13.52
N HIS A 111 3.84 -4.89 -13.01
CA HIS A 111 5.28 -4.67 -13.09
C HIS A 111 5.80 -4.66 -14.53
N ALA A 112 5.41 -5.65 -15.35
CA ALA A 112 5.83 -5.73 -16.75
C ALA A 112 5.34 -4.53 -17.57
N ALA A 113 4.09 -4.11 -17.35
CA ALA A 113 3.52 -2.93 -17.99
C ALA A 113 4.24 -1.64 -17.56
N ALA A 114 4.54 -1.50 -16.26
CA ALA A 114 5.28 -0.36 -15.74
C ALA A 114 6.69 -0.26 -16.32
N LEU A 115 7.39 -1.40 -16.44
CA LEU A 115 8.72 -1.45 -17.04
C LEU A 115 8.68 -1.10 -18.54
N ALA A 116 7.74 -1.68 -19.31
CA ALA A 116 7.57 -1.37 -20.72
C ALA A 116 7.30 0.12 -20.98
N VAL A 117 6.47 0.75 -20.13
CA VAL A 117 6.20 2.20 -20.18
C VAL A 117 7.44 3.02 -19.83
N ALA A 118 8.25 2.56 -18.88
CA ALA A 118 9.48 3.24 -18.50
C ALA A 118 10.55 3.17 -19.60
N GLU A 119 10.64 2.03 -20.31
CA GLU A 119 11.59 1.82 -21.43
C GLU A 119 11.16 2.57 -22.71
N LEU A 120 9.84 2.62 -23.00
CA LEU A 120 9.29 3.21 -24.21
C LEU A 120 8.11 4.16 -23.88
N PRO A 121 8.38 5.33 -23.27
CA PRO A 121 7.33 6.27 -22.89
C PRO A 121 6.52 6.74 -24.12
N GLY A 122 5.19 6.76 -23.98
CA GLY A 122 4.27 7.15 -25.02
C GLY A 122 4.01 6.10 -26.13
N GLN A 123 4.83 5.04 -26.17
CA GLN A 123 4.76 4.05 -27.25
C GLN A 123 4.20 2.69 -26.80
N ALA A 124 4.44 2.28 -25.55
CA ALA A 124 3.98 0.98 -25.06
C ALA A 124 2.48 0.99 -24.71
N TYR A 125 2.14 1.57 -23.58
CA TYR A 125 0.76 1.66 -23.08
C TYR A 125 0.49 3.08 -22.59
N ASN A 126 -0.43 3.79 -23.23
CA ASN A 126 -0.76 5.16 -22.88
C ASN A 126 -2.29 5.40 -22.89
N PRO A 127 -2.92 5.75 -21.75
CA PRO A 127 -2.33 5.77 -20.42
C PRO A 127 -2.04 4.36 -19.85
N LEU A 128 -1.14 4.27 -18.87
CA LEU A 128 -1.06 3.12 -17.98
C LEU A 128 -1.84 3.45 -16.70
N PHE A 129 -2.85 2.64 -16.39
CA PHE A 129 -3.68 2.79 -15.19
C PHE A 129 -3.44 1.62 -14.22
N LEU A 130 -2.80 1.90 -13.08
CA LEU A 130 -2.51 0.92 -12.05
C LEU A 130 -3.56 1.02 -10.93
N TYR A 131 -4.27 -0.06 -10.64
CA TYR A 131 -5.21 -0.04 -9.53
C TYR A 131 -4.96 -1.16 -8.52
N ALA A 132 -5.20 -0.86 -7.27
CA ALA A 132 -5.11 -1.80 -6.16
C ALA A 132 -5.67 -1.20 -4.88
N PRO A 133 -6.12 -1.98 -3.91
CA PRO A 133 -6.31 -1.52 -2.55
C PRO A 133 -5.09 -0.76 -2.00
N PRO A 134 -5.27 0.11 -0.99
CA PRO A 134 -4.17 0.85 -0.40
C PRO A 134 -3.07 -0.06 0.15
N GLY A 135 -1.80 0.35 0.00
CA GLY A 135 -0.66 -0.35 0.60
C GLY A 135 -0.11 -1.56 -0.16
N LEU A 136 -0.46 -1.75 -1.43
CA LEU A 136 0.03 -2.85 -2.29
C LEU A 136 1.15 -2.47 -3.27
N GLY A 137 1.68 -1.24 -3.20
CA GLY A 137 2.86 -0.85 -3.98
C GLY A 137 2.58 -0.05 -5.26
N LYS A 138 1.35 0.50 -5.47
CA LYS A 138 1.05 1.40 -6.61
C LYS A 138 2.04 2.56 -6.72
N THR A 139 2.16 3.33 -5.64
CA THR A 139 3.09 4.46 -5.55
C THR A 139 4.55 4.03 -5.78
N HIS A 140 4.95 2.82 -5.34
CA HIS A 140 6.28 2.30 -5.61
C HIS A 140 6.52 2.13 -7.12
N LEU A 141 5.61 1.46 -7.84
CA LEU A 141 5.73 1.30 -9.30
C LEU A 141 5.70 2.64 -10.03
N LEU A 142 4.84 3.57 -9.58
CA LEU A 142 4.77 4.91 -10.16
C LEU A 142 6.11 5.65 -10.06
N HIS A 143 6.72 5.65 -8.87
CA HIS A 143 8.05 6.24 -8.67
C HIS A 143 9.16 5.46 -9.38
N ALA A 144 9.05 4.12 -9.48
CA ALA A 144 10.02 3.31 -10.19
C ALA A 144 10.07 3.66 -11.69
N ILE A 145 8.91 3.90 -12.31
CA ILE A 145 8.83 4.41 -13.69
C ILE A 145 9.57 5.74 -13.80
N GLY A 146 9.25 6.70 -12.92
CA GLY A 146 9.87 8.02 -12.96
C GLY A 146 11.38 7.98 -12.76
N ASN A 147 11.86 7.23 -11.77
CA ASN A 147 13.29 7.07 -11.52
C ASN A 147 14.01 6.41 -12.71
N TYR A 148 13.40 5.40 -13.33
CA TYR A 148 13.96 4.73 -14.49
C TYR A 148 14.09 5.68 -15.68
N VAL A 149 13.04 6.46 -15.98
CA VAL A 149 13.07 7.45 -17.07
C VAL A 149 14.11 8.55 -16.81
N LEU A 150 14.26 9.02 -15.59
CA LEU A 150 15.29 10.01 -15.25
C LEU A 150 16.71 9.45 -15.40
N ASP A 151 16.93 8.17 -15.06
CA ASP A 151 18.25 7.54 -15.13
C ASP A 151 18.63 7.17 -16.57
N TYR A 152 17.67 6.70 -17.39
CA TYR A 152 17.94 6.09 -18.70
C TYR A 152 17.23 6.77 -19.88
N GLY A 153 16.30 7.68 -19.65
CA GLY A 153 15.47 8.29 -20.70
C GLY A 153 16.11 9.45 -21.48
N GLY A 154 17.44 9.61 -21.41
CA GLY A 154 18.17 10.55 -22.29
C GLY A 154 17.82 12.03 -22.11
N GLY A 155 17.37 12.45 -20.93
CA GLY A 155 16.98 13.84 -20.62
C GLY A 155 15.49 14.09 -20.70
N ALA A 156 14.66 13.05 -20.79
CA ALA A 156 13.21 13.17 -20.72
C ALA A 156 12.76 13.77 -19.37
N THR A 157 11.79 14.66 -19.43
CA THR A 157 11.25 15.36 -18.26
C THR A 157 10.16 14.53 -17.61
N VAL A 158 10.28 14.30 -16.29
CA VAL A 158 9.29 13.56 -15.51
C VAL A 158 8.64 14.47 -14.50
N ARG A 159 7.30 14.46 -14.48
CA ARG A 159 6.51 15.16 -13.47
C ARG A 159 5.72 14.15 -12.65
N TYR A 160 5.97 14.10 -11.35
CA TYR A 160 5.16 13.35 -10.39
C TYR A 160 4.26 14.29 -9.60
N THR A 161 3.03 13.88 -9.34
CA THR A 161 2.11 14.58 -8.44
C THR A 161 1.05 13.62 -7.89
N THR A 162 0.42 13.99 -6.77
CA THR A 162 -0.83 13.37 -6.35
C THR A 162 -2.02 14.16 -6.90
N ALA A 163 -3.18 13.51 -7.05
CA ALA A 163 -4.41 14.21 -7.47
C ALA A 163 -4.79 15.35 -6.52
N GLU A 164 -4.47 15.21 -5.23
CA GLU A 164 -4.68 16.26 -4.24
C GLU A 164 -3.73 17.44 -4.46
N SER A 165 -2.44 17.19 -4.66
CA SER A 165 -1.45 18.24 -4.95
C SER A 165 -1.74 18.93 -6.27
N PHE A 166 -2.17 18.22 -7.32
CA PHE A 166 -2.64 18.79 -8.57
C PHE A 166 -3.80 19.76 -8.34
N THR A 167 -4.80 19.33 -7.54
CA THR A 167 -5.95 20.17 -7.18
C THR A 167 -5.52 21.46 -6.47
N ASN A 168 -4.67 21.33 -5.46
CA ASN A 168 -4.21 22.47 -4.66
C ASN A 168 -3.37 23.46 -5.50
N HIS A 169 -2.52 22.93 -6.38
CA HIS A 169 -1.74 23.72 -7.31
C HIS A 169 -2.63 24.48 -8.30
N PHE A 170 -3.67 23.79 -8.86
CA PHE A 170 -4.65 24.42 -9.73
C PHE A 170 -5.43 25.57 -9.05
N ILE A 171 -5.92 25.34 -7.83
CA ILE A 171 -6.64 26.35 -7.04
C ILE A 171 -5.72 27.56 -6.75
N THR A 172 -4.47 27.31 -6.41
CA THR A 172 -3.48 28.37 -6.18
C THR A 172 -3.21 29.14 -7.47
N ALA A 173 -3.04 28.46 -8.61
CA ALA A 173 -2.83 29.11 -9.91
C ALA A 173 -4.01 29.96 -10.35
N LEU A 174 -5.25 29.53 -10.06
CA LEU A 174 -6.46 30.32 -10.27
C LEU A 174 -6.46 31.62 -9.44
N SER A 175 -6.15 31.52 -8.16
CA SER A 175 -6.16 32.65 -7.23
C SER A 175 -5.06 33.66 -7.52
N THR A 176 -3.89 33.21 -8.00
CA THR A 176 -2.72 34.05 -8.32
C THR A 176 -2.66 34.45 -9.80
N LYS A 177 -3.63 34.08 -10.61
CA LYS A 177 -3.67 34.30 -12.08
C LYS A 177 -2.45 33.71 -12.81
N ALA A 178 -1.90 32.60 -12.33
CA ALA A 178 -0.71 31.92 -12.85
C ALA A 178 -1.06 30.64 -13.63
N LEU A 179 -2.22 30.60 -14.30
CA LEU A 179 -2.71 29.41 -15.01
C LEU A 179 -1.77 28.92 -16.13
N ASP A 180 -1.11 29.84 -16.82
CA ASP A 180 -0.19 29.45 -17.91
C ASP A 180 1.03 28.72 -17.33
N ALA A 181 1.60 29.20 -16.22
CA ALA A 181 2.69 28.52 -15.53
C ALA A 181 2.26 27.12 -15.04
N PHE A 182 1.03 27.01 -14.52
CA PHE A 182 0.45 25.71 -14.13
C PHE A 182 0.35 24.76 -15.35
N LYS A 183 -0.21 25.23 -16.46
CA LYS A 183 -0.35 24.44 -17.69
C LYS A 183 1.02 23.97 -18.20
N HIS A 184 2.00 24.86 -18.28
CA HIS A 184 3.36 24.51 -18.67
C HIS A 184 3.96 23.44 -17.72
N ALA A 185 3.79 23.59 -16.41
CA ALA A 185 4.34 22.67 -15.42
C ALA A 185 3.84 21.21 -15.60
N TYR A 186 2.60 21.02 -16.10
CA TYR A 186 2.02 19.69 -16.25
C TYR A 186 1.97 19.22 -17.72
N ARG A 187 1.77 20.12 -18.70
CA ARG A 187 1.60 19.74 -20.08
C ARG A 187 2.90 19.63 -20.88
N ASP A 188 4.01 20.17 -20.35
CA ASP A 188 5.31 20.09 -21.03
C ASP A 188 6.15 18.90 -20.61
N ALA A 189 5.75 18.16 -19.57
CA ALA A 189 6.42 16.94 -19.14
C ALA A 189 6.30 15.82 -20.18
N ASP A 190 7.38 15.09 -20.47
CA ASP A 190 7.38 13.93 -21.35
C ASP A 190 6.67 12.74 -20.70
N VAL A 191 6.77 12.65 -19.38
CA VAL A 191 6.09 11.63 -18.56
C VAL A 191 5.39 12.30 -17.39
N LEU A 192 4.06 12.18 -17.32
CA LEU A 192 3.25 12.63 -16.19
C LEU A 192 2.77 11.45 -15.36
N LEU A 193 3.17 11.44 -14.08
CA LEU A 193 2.85 10.43 -13.08
C LEU A 193 1.88 11.02 -12.07
N ILE A 194 0.67 10.45 -11.96
CA ILE A 194 -0.36 10.94 -11.04
C ILE A 194 -0.80 9.83 -10.09
N ASP A 195 -0.59 10.06 -8.81
CA ASP A 195 -0.97 9.14 -7.76
C ASP A 195 -2.37 9.45 -7.23
N ASP A 196 -3.12 8.39 -6.94
CA ASP A 196 -4.40 8.42 -6.25
C ASP A 196 -5.48 9.30 -6.92
N VAL A 197 -5.76 9.06 -8.22
CA VAL A 197 -6.73 9.85 -9.02
C VAL A 197 -8.16 9.84 -8.46
N GLN A 198 -8.52 8.92 -7.55
CA GLN A 198 -9.82 8.95 -6.87
C GLN A 198 -10.07 10.25 -6.10
N PHE A 199 -9.03 10.98 -5.69
CA PHE A 199 -9.17 12.27 -5.01
C PHE A 199 -9.51 13.47 -5.92
N LEU A 200 -9.61 13.26 -7.23
CA LEU A 200 -10.21 14.23 -8.16
C LEU A 200 -11.73 14.31 -7.98
N ALA A 201 -12.35 13.23 -7.52
CA ALA A 201 -13.80 13.07 -7.44
C ALA A 201 -14.50 14.26 -6.76
N SER A 202 -15.65 14.66 -7.30
CA SER A 202 -16.52 15.74 -6.79
C SER A 202 -15.90 17.15 -6.85
N LYS A 203 -14.88 17.37 -7.70
CA LYS A 203 -14.21 18.68 -7.89
C LYS A 203 -14.32 19.12 -9.36
N ALA A 204 -15.53 19.41 -9.84
CA ALA A 204 -15.86 19.59 -11.25
C ALA A 204 -14.86 20.48 -12.03
N ARG A 205 -14.44 21.62 -11.49
CA ARG A 205 -13.44 22.49 -12.15
C ARG A 205 -12.05 21.85 -12.26
N THR A 206 -11.66 21.07 -11.26
CA THR A 206 -10.37 20.35 -11.29
C THR A 206 -10.46 19.16 -12.23
N GLU A 207 -11.59 18.44 -12.26
CA GLU A 207 -11.83 17.35 -13.21
C GLU A 207 -11.76 17.86 -14.67
N GLU A 208 -12.35 19.02 -14.95
CA GLU A 208 -12.30 19.67 -16.26
C GLU A 208 -10.86 20.05 -16.68
N GLU A 209 -10.11 20.73 -15.79
CA GLU A 209 -8.71 21.08 -16.08
C GLU A 209 -7.83 19.84 -16.22
N PHE A 210 -8.09 18.80 -15.41
CA PHE A 210 -7.41 17.52 -15.52
C PHE A 210 -7.70 16.84 -16.87
N PHE A 211 -8.95 16.87 -17.32
CA PHE A 211 -9.35 16.35 -18.64
C PHE A 211 -8.60 17.05 -19.77
N HIS A 212 -8.49 18.39 -19.72
CA HIS A 212 -7.73 19.15 -20.71
C HIS A 212 -6.24 18.84 -20.66
N THR A 213 -5.67 18.67 -19.46
CA THR A 213 -4.26 18.29 -19.30
C THR A 213 -4.01 16.89 -19.84
N PHE A 214 -4.90 15.93 -19.54
CA PHE A 214 -4.85 14.58 -20.08
C PHE A 214 -4.84 14.56 -21.61
N ASN A 215 -5.81 15.25 -22.23
CA ASN A 215 -5.90 15.29 -23.70
C ASN A 215 -4.67 15.93 -24.34
N ALA A 216 -4.18 17.04 -23.80
CA ALA A 216 -2.99 17.70 -24.32
C ALA A 216 -1.74 16.80 -24.34
N LEU A 217 -1.56 15.99 -23.30
CA LEU A 217 -0.45 15.02 -23.21
C LEU A 217 -0.69 13.82 -24.12
N TYR A 218 -1.91 13.28 -24.13
CA TYR A 218 -2.27 12.12 -24.93
C TYR A 218 -2.14 12.38 -26.44
N GLU A 219 -2.64 13.53 -26.91
CA GLU A 219 -2.58 13.94 -28.32
C GLU A 219 -1.14 14.21 -28.80
N THR A 220 -0.27 14.65 -27.90
CA THR A 220 1.16 14.86 -28.20
C THR A 220 2.02 13.60 -28.01
N GLY A 221 1.41 12.44 -27.70
CA GLY A 221 2.12 11.18 -27.50
C GLY A 221 2.97 11.12 -26.23
N ARG A 222 2.75 12.03 -25.29
CA ARG A 222 3.44 12.04 -24.00
C ARG A 222 2.86 11.00 -23.05
N GLN A 223 3.68 10.40 -22.20
CA GLN A 223 3.27 9.30 -21.36
C GLN A 223 2.46 9.77 -20.15
N LEU A 224 1.33 9.10 -19.95
CA LEU A 224 0.50 9.24 -18.74
C LEU A 224 0.51 7.94 -17.95
N VAL A 225 0.78 8.03 -16.63
CA VAL A 225 0.65 6.91 -15.70
C VAL A 225 -0.19 7.35 -14.51
N LEU A 226 -1.23 6.60 -14.23
CA LEU A 226 -2.23 6.92 -13.21
C LEU A 226 -2.33 5.79 -12.20
N THR A 227 -2.51 6.11 -10.93
CA THR A 227 -2.85 5.12 -9.92
C THR A 227 -4.21 5.39 -9.28
N CYS A 228 -4.88 4.32 -8.84
CA CYS A 228 -6.17 4.40 -8.17
C CYS A 228 -6.34 3.26 -7.14
N ASP A 229 -7.29 3.43 -6.21
CA ASP A 229 -7.65 2.39 -5.26
C ASP A 229 -8.64 1.36 -5.84
N ARG A 230 -9.25 1.66 -7.01
CA ARG A 230 -10.29 0.84 -7.67
C ARG A 230 -10.27 1.01 -9.19
N LEU A 231 -11.04 0.15 -9.87
CA LEU A 231 -11.21 0.22 -11.33
C LEU A 231 -11.80 1.56 -11.79
N PRO A 232 -11.44 2.07 -12.99
CA PRO A 232 -12.01 3.31 -13.53
C PRO A 232 -13.54 3.33 -13.54
N ARG A 233 -14.20 2.24 -13.97
CA ARG A 233 -15.67 2.12 -14.00
C ARG A 233 -16.34 2.22 -12.64
N ALA A 234 -15.62 1.94 -11.55
CA ALA A 234 -16.12 2.07 -10.18
C ALA A 234 -15.99 3.49 -9.61
N LEU A 235 -15.39 4.42 -10.33
CA LEU A 235 -15.26 5.84 -9.98
C LEU A 235 -16.51 6.62 -10.38
N VAL A 236 -17.67 6.24 -9.85
CA VAL A 236 -18.98 6.83 -10.25
C VAL A 236 -19.09 8.34 -10.00
N SER A 237 -18.30 8.89 -9.10
CA SER A 237 -18.23 10.32 -8.77
C SER A 237 -17.31 11.13 -9.69
N ILE A 238 -16.58 10.49 -10.59
CA ILE A 238 -15.77 11.15 -11.64
C ILE A 238 -16.58 11.18 -12.94
N GLU A 239 -16.45 12.26 -13.71
CA GLU A 239 -17.13 12.41 -15.00
C GLU A 239 -16.86 11.23 -15.93
N GLN A 240 -17.89 10.81 -16.69
CA GLN A 240 -17.82 9.65 -17.58
C GLN A 240 -16.69 9.80 -18.61
N ARG A 241 -16.52 10.98 -19.21
CA ARG A 241 -15.48 11.24 -20.21
C ARG A 241 -14.06 10.98 -19.69
N LEU A 242 -13.78 11.28 -18.40
CA LEU A 242 -12.48 10.96 -17.75
C LEU A 242 -12.32 9.46 -17.53
N ARG A 243 -13.37 8.77 -17.09
CA ARG A 243 -13.34 7.32 -16.90
C ARG A 243 -13.03 6.58 -18.19
N GLU A 244 -13.65 7.01 -19.31
CA GLU A 244 -13.38 6.47 -20.64
C GLU A 244 -11.92 6.68 -21.07
N ARG A 245 -11.34 7.85 -20.73
CA ARG A 245 -9.91 8.13 -20.97
C ARG A 245 -8.99 7.24 -20.14
N PHE A 246 -9.36 6.95 -18.89
CA PHE A 246 -8.59 6.04 -18.03
C PHE A 246 -8.60 4.60 -18.55
N GLU A 247 -9.68 4.19 -19.22
CA GLU A 247 -9.82 2.86 -19.83
C GLU A 247 -9.25 2.76 -21.25
N ALA A 248 -8.88 3.88 -21.88
CA ALA A 248 -8.39 3.88 -23.26
C ALA A 248 -7.03 3.18 -23.45
N GLY A 249 -6.24 3.07 -22.37
CA GLY A 249 -4.94 2.39 -22.37
C GLY A 249 -4.97 1.03 -21.70
N LEU A 250 -3.88 0.71 -21.00
CA LEU A 250 -3.79 -0.53 -20.22
C LEU A 250 -4.20 -0.30 -18.77
N VAL A 251 -5.20 -1.04 -18.31
CA VAL A 251 -5.62 -1.09 -16.90
C VAL A 251 -5.05 -2.36 -16.27
N ALA A 252 -4.14 -2.22 -15.31
CA ALA A 252 -3.46 -3.34 -14.64
C ALA A 252 -3.73 -3.34 -13.14
N ASP A 253 -4.06 -4.53 -12.60
CA ASP A 253 -4.31 -4.75 -11.19
C ASP A 253 -3.06 -5.18 -10.43
N ILE A 254 -3.00 -4.81 -9.15
CA ILE A 254 -2.03 -5.35 -8.20
C ILE A 254 -2.82 -6.04 -7.10
N LYS A 255 -2.68 -7.37 -7.03
CA LYS A 255 -3.32 -8.20 -6.01
C LYS A 255 -2.46 -8.32 -4.75
N PRO A 256 -3.06 -8.65 -3.60
CA PRO A 256 -2.29 -9.00 -2.40
C PRO A 256 -1.26 -10.08 -2.71
N PRO A 257 -0.02 -9.94 -2.16
CA PRO A 257 1.04 -10.90 -2.38
C PRO A 257 0.75 -12.23 -1.68
N ASP A 258 1.17 -13.34 -2.26
CA ASP A 258 1.19 -14.64 -1.61
C ASP A 258 2.19 -14.67 -0.44
N HIS A 259 2.18 -15.74 0.36
CA HIS A 259 3.05 -15.86 1.53
C HIS A 259 4.54 -15.77 1.16
N ALA A 260 4.97 -16.47 0.11
CA ALA A 260 6.36 -16.49 -0.33
C ALA A 260 6.84 -15.09 -0.78
N THR A 261 5.99 -14.37 -1.49
CA THR A 261 6.24 -12.98 -1.90
C THR A 261 6.34 -12.06 -0.68
N ARG A 262 5.47 -12.20 0.33
CA ARG A 262 5.54 -11.42 1.58
C ARG A 262 6.84 -11.64 2.33
N VAL A 263 7.26 -12.90 2.50
CA VAL A 263 8.56 -13.22 3.14
C VAL A 263 9.71 -12.61 2.36
N THR A 264 9.66 -12.66 1.02
CA THR A 264 10.69 -12.05 0.17
C THR A 264 10.73 -10.52 0.32
N ILE A 265 9.57 -9.85 0.42
CA ILE A 265 9.48 -8.41 0.69
C ILE A 265 10.15 -8.08 2.04
N LEU A 266 9.81 -8.84 3.09
CA LEU A 266 10.40 -8.64 4.42
C LEU A 266 11.91 -8.84 4.42
N ARG A 267 12.43 -9.90 3.75
CA ARG A 267 13.87 -10.15 3.63
C ARG A 267 14.57 -9.00 2.92
N LYS A 268 14.00 -8.54 1.81
CA LYS A 268 14.57 -7.43 1.04
C LYS A 268 14.57 -6.14 1.86
N ARG A 269 13.48 -5.88 2.57
CA ARG A 269 13.37 -4.74 3.47
C ARG A 269 14.38 -4.79 4.61
N ALA A 270 14.51 -5.94 5.26
CA ALA A 270 15.50 -6.16 6.31
C ALA A 270 16.93 -5.94 5.80
N ALA A 271 17.25 -6.43 4.59
CA ALA A 271 18.56 -6.23 3.97
C ALA A 271 18.84 -4.75 3.67
N VAL A 272 17.87 -4.01 3.12
CA VAL A 272 18.01 -2.58 2.81
C VAL A 272 18.17 -1.73 4.07
N ASP A 273 17.47 -2.07 5.14
CA ASP A 273 17.54 -1.35 6.43
C ASP A 273 18.62 -1.93 7.37
N HIS A 274 19.46 -2.86 6.89
CA HIS A 274 20.52 -3.53 7.67
C HIS A 274 20.03 -4.16 8.98
N ILE A 275 18.81 -4.70 8.97
CA ILE A 275 18.20 -5.38 10.11
C ILE A 275 18.73 -6.82 10.18
N SER A 276 19.46 -7.15 11.23
CA SER A 276 19.91 -8.53 11.47
C SER A 276 18.79 -9.34 12.10
N VAL A 277 18.19 -10.24 11.35
CA VAL A 277 17.19 -11.21 11.83
C VAL A 277 17.89 -12.56 11.92
N ALA A 278 18.23 -12.98 13.14
CA ALA A 278 18.97 -14.23 13.38
C ALA A 278 18.13 -15.48 13.04
N ASP A 279 16.82 -15.43 13.28
CA ASP A 279 15.88 -16.53 13.03
C ASP A 279 14.97 -16.19 11.85
N PRO A 280 15.12 -16.85 10.68
CA PRO A 280 14.23 -16.65 9.51
C PRO A 280 12.76 -16.86 9.82
N ALA A 281 12.41 -17.69 10.81
CA ALA A 281 11.02 -17.96 11.21
C ALA A 281 10.30 -16.70 11.72
N VAL A 282 11.03 -15.67 12.14
CA VAL A 282 10.47 -14.36 12.50
C VAL A 282 9.78 -13.70 11.31
N LEU A 283 10.42 -13.72 10.13
CA LEU A 283 9.85 -13.14 8.91
C LEU A 283 8.64 -13.92 8.42
N ASP A 284 8.68 -15.26 8.53
CA ASP A 284 7.54 -16.11 8.22
C ASP A 284 6.35 -15.81 9.15
N LEU A 285 6.62 -15.62 10.45
CA LEU A 285 5.59 -15.27 11.43
C LEU A 285 4.94 -13.90 11.12
N ILE A 286 5.74 -12.89 10.78
CA ILE A 286 5.21 -11.58 10.38
C ILE A 286 4.36 -11.71 9.10
N ALA A 287 4.84 -12.47 8.11
CA ALA A 287 4.15 -12.70 6.84
C ALA A 287 2.81 -13.43 7.04
N ASP A 288 2.74 -14.37 7.98
CA ASP A 288 1.49 -15.08 8.32
C ASP A 288 0.45 -14.17 8.98
N ARG A 289 0.91 -13.26 9.87
CA ARG A 289 0.02 -12.39 10.65
C ARG A 289 -0.52 -11.20 9.86
N VAL A 290 0.19 -10.74 8.83
CA VAL A 290 -0.16 -9.55 8.04
C VAL A 290 -0.28 -9.93 6.56
N PRO A 291 -1.42 -10.55 6.13
CA PRO A 291 -1.55 -11.11 4.79
C PRO A 291 -1.88 -10.07 3.71
N ASP A 292 -2.60 -8.99 4.03
CA ASP A 292 -3.37 -8.24 3.04
C ASP A 292 -2.72 -6.92 2.61
N ASN A 293 -1.71 -6.41 3.32
CA ASN A 293 -1.20 -5.06 3.13
C ASN A 293 0.31 -4.98 3.34
N ILE A 294 1.06 -4.61 2.27
CA ILE A 294 2.53 -4.52 2.32
C ILE A 294 2.99 -3.40 3.27
N ARG A 295 2.28 -2.26 3.30
CA ARG A 295 2.62 -1.17 4.23
C ARG A 295 2.48 -1.61 5.70
N ALA A 296 1.43 -2.38 6.00
CA ALA A 296 1.24 -2.97 7.33
C ALA A 296 2.31 -4.03 7.63
N LEU A 297 2.70 -4.82 6.62
CA LEU A 297 3.75 -5.83 6.72
C LEU A 297 5.11 -5.22 7.07
N GLU A 298 5.51 -4.16 6.36
CA GLU A 298 6.73 -3.40 6.67
C GLU A 298 6.63 -2.69 8.03
N GLY A 299 5.47 -2.14 8.35
CA GLY A 299 5.21 -1.53 9.65
C GLY A 299 5.34 -2.50 10.80
N ALA A 300 4.92 -3.75 10.62
CA ALA A 300 5.08 -4.82 11.62
C ALA A 300 6.57 -5.15 11.85
N LEU A 301 7.37 -5.28 10.78
CA LEU A 301 8.82 -5.48 10.90
C LEU A 301 9.49 -4.32 11.65
N ILE A 302 9.20 -3.08 11.26
CA ILE A 302 9.77 -1.89 11.91
C ILE A 302 9.45 -1.87 13.41
N ARG A 303 8.26 -2.29 13.81
CA ARG A 303 7.88 -2.34 15.24
C ARG A 303 8.63 -3.42 16.02
N VAL A 304 8.78 -4.60 15.45
CA VAL A 304 9.58 -5.66 16.06
C VAL A 304 11.01 -5.15 16.30
N VAL A 305 11.59 -4.47 15.32
CA VAL A 305 12.92 -3.84 15.44
C VAL A 305 12.93 -2.73 16.48
N ALA A 306 11.93 -1.87 16.52
CA ALA A 306 11.83 -0.81 17.52
C ALA A 306 11.72 -1.38 18.95
N PHE A 307 10.93 -2.44 19.12
CA PHE A 307 10.78 -3.10 20.42
C PHE A 307 12.06 -3.80 20.87
N HIS A 308 12.76 -4.48 19.95
CA HIS A 308 14.11 -4.99 20.18
C HIS A 308 15.06 -3.89 20.65
N SER A 309 15.11 -2.76 19.95
CA SER A 309 15.99 -1.64 20.28
C SER A 309 15.70 -1.03 21.66
N LEU A 310 14.43 -1.00 22.06
CA LEU A 310 14.00 -0.46 23.36
C LEU A 310 14.26 -1.43 24.53
N THR A 311 14.03 -2.73 24.29
CA THR A 311 14.11 -3.74 25.36
C THR A 311 15.44 -4.48 25.42
N GLN A 312 16.31 -4.29 24.41
CA GLN A 312 17.59 -5.01 24.23
C GLN A 312 17.42 -6.54 24.16
N ARG A 313 16.19 -7.02 23.91
CA ARG A 313 15.89 -8.45 23.73
C ARG A 313 16.18 -8.85 22.29
N PRO A 314 16.68 -10.08 22.02
CA PRO A 314 16.92 -10.53 20.64
C PRO A 314 15.64 -10.55 19.83
N ILE A 315 15.78 -10.34 18.49
CA ILE A 315 14.67 -10.51 17.55
C ILE A 315 14.44 -12.01 17.35
N ASP A 316 13.67 -12.58 18.24
CA ASP A 316 13.27 -13.99 18.23
C ASP A 316 11.75 -14.14 18.05
N ARG A 317 11.30 -15.39 17.98
CA ARG A 317 9.89 -15.72 17.85
C ARG A 317 9.04 -15.19 19.02
N ALA A 318 9.56 -15.23 20.25
CA ALA A 318 8.83 -14.84 21.45
C ALA A 318 8.56 -13.32 21.46
N LEU A 319 9.60 -12.51 21.25
CA LEU A 319 9.48 -11.06 21.11
C LEU A 319 8.53 -10.69 19.95
N THR A 320 8.69 -11.36 18.81
CA THR A 320 7.86 -11.07 17.63
C THR A 320 6.39 -11.40 17.86
N MET A 321 6.09 -12.52 18.52
CA MET A 321 4.71 -12.86 18.89
C MET A 321 4.12 -11.82 19.85
N GLU A 322 4.84 -11.43 20.89
CA GLU A 322 4.39 -10.43 21.86
C GLU A 322 4.02 -9.10 21.17
N VAL A 323 4.89 -8.61 20.27
CA VAL A 323 4.65 -7.36 19.52
C VAL A 323 3.49 -7.48 18.57
N LEU A 324 3.36 -8.62 17.86
CA LEU A 324 2.30 -8.83 16.90
C LEU A 324 0.94 -9.09 17.54
N ASP A 325 0.89 -9.79 18.69
CA ASP A 325 -0.36 -10.09 19.38
C ASP A 325 -1.07 -8.81 19.89
N ALA A 326 -0.28 -7.81 20.26
CA ALA A 326 -0.81 -6.51 20.67
C ALA A 326 -1.51 -5.74 19.53
N MET A 327 -1.18 -6.02 18.26
CA MET A 327 -1.67 -5.24 17.11
C MET A 327 -2.44 -6.04 16.09
N TYR A 328 -2.00 -7.26 15.87
CA TYR A 328 -2.57 -8.24 14.96
C TYR A 328 -2.89 -9.46 15.82
N PRO A 329 -3.90 -9.38 16.71
CA PRO A 329 -4.29 -10.53 17.51
C PRO A 329 -4.43 -11.71 16.56
N ALA A 330 -3.89 -12.85 16.94
CA ALA A 330 -3.90 -14.02 16.09
C ALA A 330 -5.32 -14.19 15.57
N ARG A 331 -5.53 -13.93 14.27
CA ARG A 331 -6.65 -14.55 13.60
C ARG A 331 -6.39 -16.04 13.83
N ARG A 332 -7.01 -16.64 14.86
CA ARG A 332 -7.09 -18.08 14.92
C ARG A 332 -7.48 -18.46 13.50
N ARG A 333 -6.68 -19.27 12.83
CA ARG A 333 -7.11 -19.92 11.59
C ARG A 333 -8.32 -20.74 12.00
N SER A 334 -9.47 -20.09 12.13
CA SER A 334 -10.74 -20.75 12.16
C SER A 334 -10.76 -21.48 10.81
N GLY A 335 -10.78 -22.79 10.87
CA GLY A 335 -10.93 -23.62 9.68
C GLY A 335 -12.15 -23.10 8.87
N PRO A 336 -12.35 -23.56 7.64
CA PRO A 336 -13.51 -23.11 6.87
C PRO A 336 -14.77 -23.17 7.73
N PRO A 337 -15.72 -22.24 7.58
CA PRO A 337 -16.93 -22.21 8.38
C PRO A 337 -17.63 -23.57 8.31
N SER A 338 -18.21 -24.02 9.41
CA SER A 338 -18.97 -25.27 9.39
C SER A 338 -20.31 -25.08 8.64
N ILE A 339 -20.80 -26.14 8.02
CA ILE A 339 -22.12 -26.11 7.34
C ILE A 339 -23.20 -25.65 8.32
N ALA A 340 -23.15 -26.05 9.59
CA ALA A 340 -24.10 -25.66 10.63
C ALA A 340 -24.07 -24.12 10.88
N GLN A 341 -22.91 -23.49 10.81
CA GLN A 341 -22.81 -22.02 10.91
C GLN A 341 -23.48 -21.32 9.73
N VAL A 342 -23.24 -21.81 8.50
CA VAL A 342 -23.89 -21.28 7.30
C VAL A 342 -25.40 -21.43 7.41
N GLN A 343 -25.90 -22.59 7.84
CA GLN A 343 -27.32 -22.82 8.05
C GLN A 343 -27.93 -21.86 9.06
N SER A 344 -27.28 -21.65 10.21
CA SER A 344 -27.76 -20.75 11.27
C SER A 344 -27.85 -19.30 10.81
N ILE A 345 -26.84 -18.81 10.06
CA ILE A 345 -26.79 -17.43 9.60
C ILE A 345 -27.85 -17.19 8.52
N VAL A 346 -27.94 -18.10 7.54
CA VAL A 346 -28.93 -17.97 6.46
C VAL A 346 -30.36 -18.12 7.02
N ALA A 347 -30.59 -19.07 7.92
CA ALA A 347 -31.90 -19.21 8.57
C ALA A 347 -32.32 -17.93 9.30
N ALA A 348 -31.42 -17.36 10.11
CA ALA A 348 -31.68 -16.10 10.81
C ALA A 348 -31.99 -14.93 9.86
N HIS A 349 -31.24 -14.80 8.76
CA HIS A 349 -31.42 -13.74 7.75
C HIS A 349 -32.82 -13.81 7.10
N PHE A 350 -33.27 -15.02 6.77
CA PHE A 350 -34.59 -15.23 6.15
C PHE A 350 -35.73 -15.44 7.18
N SER A 351 -35.47 -15.21 8.46
CA SER A 351 -36.44 -15.43 9.54
C SER A 351 -37.02 -16.85 9.59
N LEU A 352 -36.15 -17.85 9.32
CA LEU A 352 -36.48 -19.27 9.36
C LEU A 352 -35.79 -19.96 10.55
N SER A 353 -36.31 -21.12 10.98
CA SER A 353 -35.49 -22.02 11.81
C SER A 353 -34.60 -22.92 10.95
N VAL A 354 -33.53 -23.47 11.56
CA VAL A 354 -32.64 -24.40 10.86
C VAL A 354 -33.38 -25.67 10.44
N GLU A 355 -34.35 -26.12 11.27
CA GLU A 355 -35.21 -27.27 10.97
C GLU A 355 -36.09 -26.99 9.74
N GLN A 356 -36.65 -25.80 9.62
CA GLN A 356 -37.40 -25.37 8.43
C GLN A 356 -36.52 -25.32 7.20
N LEU A 357 -35.30 -24.78 7.32
CA LEU A 357 -34.35 -24.68 6.22
C LEU A 357 -33.94 -26.08 5.68
N THR A 358 -33.79 -27.06 6.57
CA THR A 358 -33.41 -28.46 6.23
C THR A 358 -34.59 -29.35 5.91
N SER A 359 -35.82 -28.93 6.16
CA SER A 359 -37.06 -29.69 5.96
C SER A 359 -37.29 -30.12 4.51
N ALA A 360 -38.22 -31.01 4.26
CA ALA A 360 -38.63 -31.46 2.93
C ALA A 360 -39.51 -30.41 2.18
N SER A 361 -39.88 -29.30 2.81
CA SER A 361 -40.76 -28.28 2.23
C SER A 361 -40.25 -27.73 0.89
N ARG A 362 -41.17 -27.63 -0.08
CA ARG A 362 -40.91 -27.04 -1.41
C ARG A 362 -41.49 -25.62 -1.56
N ALA A 363 -42.06 -25.06 -0.50
CA ALA A 363 -42.57 -23.70 -0.51
C ALA A 363 -41.43 -22.70 -0.88
N SER A 364 -41.72 -21.74 -1.75
CA SER A 364 -40.72 -20.79 -2.26
C SER A 364 -40.02 -20.02 -1.14
N ALA A 365 -40.73 -19.67 -0.06
CA ALA A 365 -40.19 -19.01 1.11
C ALA A 365 -39.14 -19.82 1.87
N VAL A 366 -39.07 -21.14 1.67
CA VAL A 366 -38.06 -22.05 2.28
C VAL A 366 -37.06 -22.57 1.24
N ALA A 367 -37.54 -22.79 0.01
CA ALA A 367 -36.70 -23.37 -1.04
C ALA A 367 -35.59 -22.43 -1.50
N TRP A 368 -35.88 -21.13 -1.65
CA TRP A 368 -34.86 -20.14 -2.05
C TRP A 368 -33.78 -19.96 -0.98
N PRO A 369 -34.10 -19.65 0.29
CA PRO A 369 -33.10 -19.61 1.36
C PRO A 369 -32.24 -20.86 1.46
N ARG A 370 -32.84 -22.04 1.26
CA ARG A 370 -32.10 -23.30 1.23
C ARG A 370 -31.10 -23.37 0.06
N HIS A 371 -31.47 -22.92 -1.14
CA HIS A 371 -30.55 -22.88 -2.28
C HIS A 371 -29.39 -21.92 -2.01
N VAL A 372 -29.64 -20.76 -1.42
CA VAL A 372 -28.60 -19.81 -1.00
C VAL A 372 -27.67 -20.44 0.04
N ALA A 373 -28.22 -21.10 1.08
CA ALA A 373 -27.42 -21.76 2.10
C ALA A 373 -26.54 -22.89 1.55
N ILE A 374 -27.07 -23.68 0.63
CA ILE A 374 -26.32 -24.75 -0.05
C ILE A 374 -25.19 -24.16 -0.91
N HIS A 375 -25.45 -23.08 -1.63
CA HIS A 375 -24.44 -22.39 -2.45
C HIS A 375 -23.33 -21.85 -1.57
N LEU A 376 -23.64 -21.10 -0.52
CA LEU A 376 -22.66 -20.57 0.44
C LEU A 376 -21.89 -21.71 1.16
N ALA A 377 -22.55 -22.79 1.53
CA ALA A 377 -21.87 -23.94 2.12
C ALA A 377 -20.84 -24.57 1.17
N ARG A 378 -21.16 -24.66 -0.12
CA ARG A 378 -20.21 -25.15 -1.12
C ARG A 378 -19.01 -24.22 -1.30
N ASP A 379 -19.25 -22.93 -1.38
CA ASP A 379 -18.22 -21.94 -1.70
C ASP A 379 -17.31 -21.64 -0.50
N LEU A 380 -17.86 -21.67 0.73
CA LEU A 380 -17.14 -21.23 1.93
C LEU A 380 -16.59 -22.37 2.80
N THR A 381 -17.20 -23.58 2.76
CA THR A 381 -16.80 -24.65 3.70
C THR A 381 -15.82 -25.66 3.11
N GLY A 382 -15.62 -25.70 1.80
CA GLY A 382 -14.83 -26.73 1.13
C GLY A 382 -15.38 -28.16 1.25
N ALA A 383 -16.62 -28.33 1.79
CA ALA A 383 -17.23 -29.63 1.99
C ALA A 383 -17.67 -30.27 0.64
N SER A 384 -17.60 -31.60 0.56
CA SER A 384 -18.03 -32.31 -0.63
C SER A 384 -19.56 -32.25 -0.80
N LEU A 385 -20.03 -32.34 -2.05
CA LEU A 385 -21.49 -32.32 -2.35
C LEU A 385 -22.32 -33.32 -1.57
N PRO A 386 -21.85 -34.58 -1.35
CA PRO A 386 -22.57 -35.56 -0.52
C PRO A 386 -22.70 -35.10 0.94
N VAL A 387 -21.64 -34.54 1.52
CA VAL A 387 -21.63 -34.03 2.90
C VAL A 387 -22.60 -32.85 3.06
N ILE A 388 -22.61 -31.93 2.10
CA ILE A 388 -23.58 -30.81 2.07
C ILE A 388 -25.00 -31.40 1.94
N GLY A 389 -25.23 -32.32 1.03
CA GLY A 389 -26.54 -32.93 0.85
C GLY A 389 -27.08 -33.59 2.14
N GLN A 390 -26.23 -34.30 2.85
CA GLN A 390 -26.56 -34.92 4.13
C GLN A 390 -26.95 -33.89 5.19
N ALA A 391 -26.18 -32.79 5.30
CA ALA A 391 -26.45 -31.71 6.26
C ALA A 391 -27.75 -30.94 5.97
N PHE A 392 -28.20 -30.93 4.71
CA PHE A 392 -29.47 -30.28 4.32
C PHE A 392 -30.64 -31.24 4.20
N GLY A 393 -30.75 -32.25 5.09
CA GLY A 393 -31.87 -33.16 5.17
C GLY A 393 -31.76 -34.40 4.25
N GLY A 394 -30.56 -34.91 4.04
CA GLY A 394 -30.32 -36.15 3.28
C GLY A 394 -30.52 -36.01 1.77
N ARG A 395 -30.30 -34.82 1.22
CA ARG A 395 -30.43 -34.58 -0.23
C ARG A 395 -29.30 -35.16 -1.02
N ASN A 396 -29.60 -35.68 -2.20
CA ASN A 396 -28.57 -36.23 -3.09
C ASN A 396 -27.72 -35.12 -3.72
N HIS A 397 -26.55 -35.47 -4.22
CA HIS A 397 -25.59 -34.54 -4.83
C HIS A 397 -26.17 -33.79 -6.05
N ALA A 398 -27.09 -34.39 -6.81
CA ALA A 398 -27.73 -33.70 -7.94
C ALA A 398 -28.63 -32.54 -7.49
N THR A 399 -29.33 -32.72 -6.35
CA THR A 399 -30.12 -31.63 -5.76
C THR A 399 -29.23 -30.47 -5.28
N VAL A 400 -28.07 -30.76 -4.69
CA VAL A 400 -27.07 -29.75 -4.29
C VAL A 400 -26.56 -29.00 -5.51
N LEU A 401 -26.17 -29.70 -6.57
CA LEU A 401 -25.73 -29.08 -7.83
C LEU A 401 -26.80 -28.18 -8.45
N HIS A 402 -28.05 -28.67 -8.48
CA HIS A 402 -29.18 -27.91 -9.01
C HIS A 402 -29.41 -26.62 -8.20
N ALA A 403 -29.31 -26.69 -6.88
CA ALA A 403 -29.42 -25.51 -6.01
C ALA A 403 -28.33 -24.48 -6.32
N CYS A 404 -27.07 -24.90 -6.42
CA CYS A 404 -25.94 -24.03 -6.78
C CYS A 404 -26.12 -23.39 -8.16
N LYS A 405 -26.52 -24.19 -9.18
CA LYS A 405 -26.76 -23.69 -10.53
C LYS A 405 -27.83 -22.60 -10.54
N ARG A 406 -28.93 -22.80 -9.84
CA ARG A 406 -30.05 -21.86 -9.76
C ARG A 406 -29.67 -20.53 -9.10
N VAL A 407 -28.81 -20.57 -8.08
CA VAL A 407 -28.26 -19.35 -7.48
C VAL A 407 -27.29 -18.66 -8.43
N SER A 408 -26.38 -19.40 -9.07
CA SER A 408 -25.43 -18.85 -10.03
C SER A 408 -26.10 -18.21 -11.26
N GLU A 409 -27.25 -18.74 -11.68
CA GLU A 409 -28.05 -18.16 -12.77
C GLU A 409 -28.65 -16.80 -12.36
N ARG A 410 -29.20 -16.70 -11.13
CA ARG A 410 -29.75 -15.46 -10.60
C ARG A 410 -28.68 -14.38 -10.32
N LEU A 411 -27.50 -14.78 -9.86
CA LEU A 411 -26.36 -13.87 -9.69
C LEU A 411 -25.97 -13.12 -10.95
N LYS A 412 -26.29 -13.67 -12.14
CA LYS A 412 -26.00 -13.03 -13.44
C LYS A 412 -27.04 -11.97 -13.85
N THR A 413 -28.25 -12.04 -13.30
CA THR A 413 -29.40 -11.26 -13.76
C THR A 413 -30.04 -10.38 -12.71
N ASP A 414 -29.72 -10.58 -11.42
CA ASP A 414 -30.43 -9.92 -10.30
C ASP A 414 -29.42 -9.33 -9.32
N GLN A 415 -29.28 -8.00 -9.34
CA GLN A 415 -28.35 -7.27 -8.48
C GLN A 415 -28.70 -7.40 -6.99
N GLN A 416 -29.98 -7.52 -6.64
CA GLN A 416 -30.40 -7.69 -5.23
C GLN A 416 -29.88 -9.03 -4.68
N VAL A 417 -29.89 -10.09 -5.50
CA VAL A 417 -29.34 -11.38 -5.12
C VAL A 417 -27.81 -11.33 -4.97
N VAL A 418 -27.13 -10.55 -5.78
CA VAL A 418 -25.68 -10.34 -5.65
C VAL A 418 -25.37 -9.69 -4.31
N ASP A 419 -26.06 -8.61 -3.95
CA ASP A 419 -25.85 -7.86 -2.72
C ASP A 419 -26.24 -8.70 -1.48
N GLU A 420 -27.31 -9.48 -1.57
CA GLU A 420 -27.76 -10.39 -0.51
C GLU A 420 -26.72 -11.49 -0.23
N ILE A 421 -26.20 -12.14 -1.25
CA ILE A 421 -25.18 -13.19 -1.10
C ILE A 421 -23.87 -12.63 -0.61
N ALA A 422 -23.45 -11.44 -1.08
CA ALA A 422 -22.27 -10.76 -0.58
C ALA A 422 -22.39 -10.43 0.92
N THR A 423 -23.56 -9.94 1.34
CA THR A 423 -23.87 -9.65 2.76
C THR A 423 -23.81 -10.92 3.61
N LEU A 424 -24.46 -12.01 3.16
CA LEU A 424 -24.45 -13.29 3.87
C LEU A 424 -23.05 -13.91 3.96
N SER A 425 -22.28 -13.84 2.88
CA SER A 425 -20.89 -14.31 2.86
C SER A 425 -20.03 -13.54 3.88
N ALA A 426 -20.19 -12.22 3.94
CA ALA A 426 -19.52 -11.38 4.94
C ALA A 426 -19.94 -11.72 6.37
N LEU A 427 -21.24 -11.96 6.63
CA LEU A 427 -21.75 -12.36 7.95
C LEU A 427 -21.24 -13.73 8.38
N VAL A 428 -21.13 -14.70 7.46
CA VAL A 428 -20.56 -16.02 7.75
C VAL A 428 -19.09 -15.89 8.13
N SER A 429 -18.35 -15.03 7.44
CA SER A 429 -16.93 -14.77 7.72
C SER A 429 -16.74 -13.98 9.02
N ALA A 430 -17.61 -13.01 9.34
CA ALA A 430 -17.51 -12.17 10.54
C ALA A 430 -17.91 -12.93 11.83
N ARG A 431 -18.98 -13.74 11.82
CA ARG A 431 -19.44 -14.51 13.02
C ARG A 431 -18.47 -15.64 13.41
N GLN A 432 -17.55 -15.97 12.53
CA GLN A 432 -16.45 -16.88 12.82
C GLN A 432 -15.41 -16.20 13.72
N ALA A 433 -15.23 -14.87 13.58
CA ALA A 433 -14.36 -14.06 14.43
C ALA A 433 -14.89 -13.87 15.86
N ASP A 434 -16.25 -13.73 16.03
CA ASP A 434 -16.89 -13.48 17.34
C ASP A 434 -17.03 -14.71 18.25
N ARG A 435 -16.90 -15.92 17.75
CA ARG A 435 -16.98 -17.15 18.57
C ARG A 435 -15.65 -17.55 19.21
N ASP A 436 -14.57 -16.89 18.82
CA ASP A 436 -13.22 -17.12 19.28
C ASP A 436 -12.73 -16.04 20.26
N CYS A 437 -13.61 -15.10 20.62
CA CYS A 437 -13.50 -14.24 21.80
C CYS A 437 -14.25 -14.85 22.98
#